data_e91ecfa6dfc197b03aaf8413e66de087
#
_entry.id   e91ecfa6dfc197b03aaf8413e66de087
#
_cell.length_a   1.000
_cell.length_b   1.000
_cell.length_c   1.000
_cell.angle_alpha   90.00
_cell.angle_beta   90.00
_cell.angle_gamma   90.00
#
_symmetry.space_group_name_H-M   'P 1'
#
loop_
_entity.id
_entity.type
_entity.pdbx_description
1 polymer ?
#
loop_
_entity_poly.entity_id
_entity_poly.type
_entity_poly.pdbx_seq_one_letter_code
_entity_poly.pdbx_strand_id
1 'polypeptide(L)'
;MKLNLKIPLCFFDLETTGINITQDRILEIAVIKVMPNGEVTRKSNVVNPTIPISAESTAIHGISEADVKDKPTFKEVAKDYAKFFEGADLAGFNILKFDVPMLVEEFLRAGVEFDYSRKKLIDAQKIFHLMEKRSLSAAFKFYCGKDMTDAHSAEADTQATLDVLYAQIERYENQDVTDGLGKKIGVIKNDMEVLHKLTASDLVDLAGRMTRNEKGVPVFNFGKHKNKPVLQVFKEEPAYYDWMMNGDFPMDTKRRLTEIKLSGLMGR
;
A
#
# COMPACT_ATOMS: atom_id res chain seq x y z
N MET A 1 -3.55 -15.51 26.61
CA MET A 1 -3.79 -14.10 27.01
C MET A 1 -5.19 -13.70 26.54
N LYS A 2 -5.99 -13.02 27.37
CA LYS A 2 -7.31 -12.51 26.97
C LYS A 2 -7.23 -10.99 26.85
N LEU A 3 -7.98 -10.40 25.90
CA LEU A 3 -8.12 -8.95 25.80
C LEU A 3 -8.89 -8.41 27.02
N ASN A 4 -8.42 -7.31 27.58
CA ASN A 4 -9.12 -6.62 28.69
C ASN A 4 -10.15 -5.65 28.10
N LEU A 5 -11.33 -6.14 27.79
CA LEU A 5 -12.39 -5.38 27.15
C LEU A 5 -13.40 -4.87 28.17
N LYS A 6 -13.77 -3.58 28.06
CA LYS A 6 -14.88 -2.98 28.80
C LYS A 6 -16.22 -3.08 28.04
N ILE A 7 -16.15 -3.03 26.73
CA ILE A 7 -17.26 -3.22 25.78
C ILE A 7 -16.82 -4.23 24.70
N PRO A 8 -17.75 -4.79 23.91
CA PRO A 8 -17.39 -5.69 22.84
C PRO A 8 -16.40 -5.08 21.83
N LEU A 9 -15.59 -5.93 21.21
CA LEU A 9 -14.67 -5.55 20.14
C LEU A 9 -14.97 -6.41 18.90
N CYS A 10 -15.25 -5.76 17.77
CA CYS A 10 -15.44 -6.41 16.47
C CYS A 10 -14.15 -6.31 15.65
N PHE A 11 -13.51 -7.44 15.39
CA PHE A 11 -12.49 -7.56 14.35
C PHE A 11 -13.20 -7.80 13.04
N PHE A 12 -12.79 -7.09 11.97
CA PHE A 12 -13.37 -7.32 10.65
C PHE A 12 -12.36 -7.09 9.55
N ASP A 13 -12.65 -7.68 8.41
CA ASP A 13 -11.89 -7.63 7.18
C ASP A 13 -12.85 -7.65 5.99
N LEU A 14 -12.47 -7.02 4.87
CA LEU A 14 -13.29 -6.85 3.69
C LEU A 14 -12.54 -7.30 2.43
N GLU A 15 -13.20 -8.10 1.58
CA GLU A 15 -12.81 -8.24 0.18
C GLU A 15 -13.67 -7.33 -0.69
N THR A 16 -13.08 -6.72 -1.71
CA THR A 16 -13.73 -5.66 -2.50
C THR A 16 -13.42 -5.79 -3.99
N THR A 17 -14.21 -5.14 -4.83
CA THR A 17 -13.97 -5.07 -6.28
C THR A 17 -12.72 -4.28 -6.66
N GLY A 18 -12.14 -3.54 -5.72
CA GLY A 18 -10.93 -2.73 -5.87
C GLY A 18 -10.72 -1.80 -4.67
N ILE A 19 -9.77 -0.88 -4.78
CA ILE A 19 -9.30 -0.04 -3.65
C ILE A 19 -9.88 1.38 -3.64
N ASN A 20 -10.73 1.74 -4.59
CA ASN A 20 -11.34 3.06 -4.68
C ASN A 20 -12.62 3.13 -3.85
N ILE A 21 -12.56 3.76 -2.68
CA ILE A 21 -13.66 3.86 -1.72
C ILE A 21 -14.97 4.38 -2.36
N THR A 22 -14.88 5.30 -3.32
CA THR A 22 -16.06 5.92 -3.94
C THR A 22 -16.65 5.13 -5.09
N GLN A 23 -15.91 4.20 -5.70
CA GLN A 23 -16.34 3.47 -6.89
C GLN A 23 -16.50 1.99 -6.64
N ASP A 24 -15.63 1.43 -5.80
CA ASP A 24 -15.63 0.00 -5.52
C ASP A 24 -16.69 -0.41 -4.48
N ARG A 25 -16.91 -1.71 -4.37
CA ARG A 25 -17.96 -2.34 -3.56
C ARG A 25 -17.38 -3.49 -2.74
N ILE A 26 -18.01 -3.79 -1.62
CA ILE A 26 -17.73 -4.99 -0.84
C ILE A 26 -18.18 -6.24 -1.59
N LEU A 27 -17.32 -7.26 -1.61
CA LEU A 27 -17.57 -8.61 -2.11
C LEU A 27 -17.74 -9.62 -0.96
N GLU A 28 -16.96 -9.45 0.10
CA GLU A 28 -17.07 -10.26 1.30
C GLU A 28 -16.85 -9.37 2.53
N ILE A 29 -17.60 -9.64 3.58
CA ILE A 29 -17.41 -9.06 4.91
C ILE A 29 -17.36 -10.17 5.94
N ALA A 30 -16.25 -10.24 6.67
CA ALA A 30 -16.06 -11.16 7.79
C ALA A 30 -15.87 -10.39 9.09
N VAL A 31 -16.62 -10.77 10.14
CA VAL A 31 -16.58 -10.12 11.44
C VAL A 31 -16.47 -11.16 12.56
N ILE A 32 -15.56 -10.91 13.50
CA ILE A 32 -15.42 -11.66 14.75
C ILE A 32 -15.70 -10.69 15.91
N LYS A 33 -16.78 -10.89 16.61
CA LYS A 33 -17.14 -10.09 17.80
C LYS A 33 -16.69 -10.80 19.07
N VAL A 34 -15.87 -10.15 19.86
CA VAL A 34 -15.36 -10.64 21.16
C VAL A 34 -16.04 -9.85 22.27
N MET A 35 -16.71 -10.55 23.18
CA MET A 35 -17.38 -9.97 24.32
C MET A 35 -16.42 -9.81 25.52
N PRO A 36 -16.69 -8.90 26.47
CA PRO A 36 -15.86 -8.75 27.67
C PRO A 36 -15.72 -10.04 28.52
N ASN A 37 -16.71 -10.92 28.49
CA ASN A 37 -16.67 -12.23 29.17
C ASN A 37 -15.80 -13.27 28.42
N GLY A 38 -15.31 -12.90 27.21
CA GLY A 38 -14.51 -13.78 26.35
C GLY A 38 -15.31 -14.62 25.37
N GLU A 39 -16.63 -14.48 25.33
CA GLU A 39 -17.46 -15.11 24.30
C GLU A 39 -17.14 -14.54 22.92
N VAL A 40 -17.12 -15.40 21.90
CA VAL A 40 -16.75 -15.05 20.51
C VAL A 40 -17.88 -15.45 19.58
N THR A 41 -18.39 -14.49 18.83
CA THR A 41 -19.38 -14.71 17.77
C THR A 41 -18.76 -14.33 16.43
N ARG A 42 -19.04 -15.11 15.38
CA ARG A 42 -18.54 -14.89 14.02
C ARG A 42 -19.70 -14.68 13.06
N LYS A 43 -19.50 -13.82 12.09
CA LYS A 43 -20.44 -13.58 10.99
C LYS A 43 -19.64 -13.28 9.73
N SER A 44 -19.95 -13.97 8.63
CA SER A 44 -19.36 -13.71 7.32
C SER A 44 -20.42 -13.83 6.24
N ASN A 45 -20.36 -12.97 5.23
CA ASN A 45 -21.18 -13.03 4.05
C ASN A 45 -20.38 -12.63 2.81
N VAL A 46 -20.49 -13.43 1.76
CA VAL A 46 -20.21 -12.99 0.40
C VAL A 46 -21.45 -12.23 -0.07
N VAL A 47 -21.24 -11.07 -0.72
CA VAL A 47 -22.32 -10.19 -1.20
C VAL A 47 -22.16 -9.87 -2.68
N ASN A 48 -23.28 -9.62 -3.35
CA ASN A 48 -23.29 -9.17 -4.74
C ASN A 48 -22.94 -7.67 -4.79
N PRO A 49 -21.82 -7.28 -5.42
CA PRO A 49 -21.38 -5.89 -5.47
C PRO A 49 -22.24 -5.02 -6.41
N THR A 50 -23.08 -5.63 -7.27
CA THR A 50 -23.89 -4.97 -8.31
C THR A 50 -23.09 -4.21 -9.37
N ILE A 51 -21.77 -4.38 -9.39
CA ILE A 51 -20.85 -3.87 -10.40
C ILE A 51 -19.89 -4.97 -10.84
N PRO A 52 -19.26 -4.88 -12.02
CA PRO A 52 -18.30 -5.88 -12.49
C PRO A 52 -17.09 -6.05 -11.56
N ILE A 53 -16.61 -7.28 -11.45
CA ILE A 53 -15.38 -7.64 -10.73
C ILE A 53 -14.24 -7.72 -11.73
N SER A 54 -13.14 -6.99 -11.49
CA SER A 54 -11.98 -7.05 -12.36
C SER A 54 -11.25 -8.40 -12.24
N ALA A 55 -10.62 -8.85 -13.32
CA ALA A 55 -9.79 -10.06 -13.28
C ALA A 55 -8.61 -9.93 -12.28
N GLU A 56 -8.12 -8.71 -12.07
CA GLU A 56 -7.08 -8.40 -11.11
C GLU A 56 -7.57 -8.63 -9.67
N SER A 57 -8.75 -8.12 -9.32
CA SER A 57 -9.37 -8.34 -8.01
C SER A 57 -9.63 -9.83 -7.78
N THR A 58 -10.21 -10.53 -8.75
CA THR A 58 -10.45 -11.99 -8.66
C THR A 58 -9.14 -12.76 -8.44
N ALA A 59 -8.03 -12.34 -9.06
CA ALA A 59 -6.72 -12.98 -8.87
C ALA A 59 -6.18 -12.82 -7.43
N ILE A 60 -6.61 -11.76 -6.70
CA ILE A 60 -6.18 -11.48 -5.33
C ILE A 60 -6.98 -12.31 -4.32
N HIS A 61 -8.30 -12.22 -4.34
CA HIS A 61 -9.18 -12.81 -3.31
C HIS A 61 -9.92 -14.08 -3.77
N GLY A 62 -9.84 -14.44 -5.05
CA GLY A 62 -10.44 -15.66 -5.60
C GLY A 62 -11.94 -15.59 -5.84
N ILE A 63 -12.62 -14.49 -5.53
CA ILE A 63 -14.07 -14.34 -5.71
C ILE A 63 -14.35 -13.86 -7.14
N SER A 64 -15.19 -14.59 -7.86
CA SER A 64 -15.58 -14.29 -9.24
C SER A 64 -17.03 -13.81 -9.35
N GLU A 65 -17.42 -13.34 -10.53
CA GLU A 65 -18.83 -12.99 -10.85
C GLU A 65 -19.80 -14.14 -10.56
N ALA A 66 -19.38 -15.39 -10.81
CA ALA A 66 -20.20 -16.58 -10.57
C ALA A 66 -20.49 -16.81 -9.08
N ASP A 67 -19.54 -16.45 -8.21
CA ASP A 67 -19.65 -16.67 -6.77
C ASP A 67 -20.61 -15.68 -6.09
N VAL A 68 -20.79 -14.49 -6.69
CA VAL A 68 -21.61 -13.41 -6.13
C VAL A 68 -22.99 -13.27 -6.75
N LYS A 69 -23.23 -13.89 -7.91
CA LYS A 69 -24.45 -13.70 -8.72
C LYS A 69 -25.75 -13.87 -7.94
N ASP A 70 -25.81 -14.92 -7.13
CA ASP A 70 -27.01 -15.29 -6.36
C ASP A 70 -26.89 -14.92 -4.87
N LYS A 71 -25.94 -14.04 -4.52
CA LYS A 71 -25.74 -13.56 -3.16
C LYS A 71 -26.55 -12.30 -2.90
N PRO A 72 -26.94 -12.04 -1.63
CA PRO A 72 -27.57 -10.78 -1.27
C PRO A 72 -26.63 -9.60 -1.55
N THR A 73 -27.18 -8.45 -1.86
CA THR A 73 -26.43 -7.20 -1.94
C THR A 73 -26.01 -6.73 -0.53
N PHE A 74 -25.00 -5.87 -0.42
CA PHE A 74 -24.66 -5.28 0.89
C PHE A 74 -25.85 -4.54 1.51
N LYS A 75 -26.70 -3.88 0.70
CA LYS A 75 -27.90 -3.18 1.15
C LYS A 75 -28.89 -4.11 1.90
N GLU A 76 -29.02 -5.36 1.45
CA GLU A 76 -29.92 -6.33 2.07
C GLU A 76 -29.42 -6.83 3.42
N VAL A 77 -28.10 -6.92 3.61
CA VAL A 77 -27.47 -7.39 4.86
C VAL A 77 -27.05 -6.25 5.79
N ALA A 78 -27.08 -5.00 5.31
CA ALA A 78 -26.51 -3.85 6.02
C ALA A 78 -27.12 -3.63 7.41
N LYS A 79 -28.45 -3.70 7.56
CA LYS A 79 -29.11 -3.52 8.87
C LYS A 79 -28.66 -4.57 9.89
N ASP A 80 -28.44 -5.77 9.43
CA ASP A 80 -28.02 -6.91 10.24
C ASP A 80 -26.55 -6.75 10.70
N TYR A 81 -25.70 -6.22 9.84
CA TYR A 81 -24.33 -5.86 10.21
C TYR A 81 -24.29 -4.64 11.12
N ALA A 82 -25.10 -3.59 10.87
CA ALA A 82 -25.16 -2.43 11.75
C ALA A 82 -25.52 -2.85 13.18
N LYS A 83 -26.51 -3.73 13.34
CA LYS A 83 -26.90 -4.31 14.64
C LYS A 83 -25.78 -5.18 15.22
N PHE A 84 -25.05 -5.93 14.40
CA PHE A 84 -23.94 -6.77 14.88
C PHE A 84 -22.78 -5.91 15.41
N PHE A 85 -22.49 -4.76 14.81
CA PHE A 85 -21.49 -3.80 15.27
C PHE A 85 -21.96 -2.89 16.43
N GLU A 86 -23.25 -2.92 16.76
CA GLU A 86 -23.80 -2.04 17.80
C GLU A 86 -23.11 -2.25 19.14
N GLY A 87 -22.81 -1.15 19.85
CA GLY A 87 -22.16 -1.16 21.15
C GLY A 87 -20.73 -1.70 21.20
N ALA A 88 -20.11 -1.98 20.05
CA ALA A 88 -18.77 -2.50 19.97
C ALA A 88 -17.77 -1.47 19.41
N ASP A 89 -16.52 -1.52 19.85
CA ASP A 89 -15.37 -0.92 19.20
C ASP A 89 -14.95 -1.76 17.98
N LEU A 90 -14.09 -1.22 17.10
CA LEU A 90 -13.66 -1.88 15.87
C LEU A 90 -12.17 -2.18 15.89
N ALA A 91 -11.77 -3.31 15.35
CA ALA A 91 -10.37 -3.70 15.17
C ALA A 91 -10.15 -4.43 13.84
N GLY A 92 -8.91 -4.43 13.35
CA GLY A 92 -8.47 -5.18 12.18
C GLY A 92 -7.03 -4.83 11.81
N PHE A 93 -6.65 -5.16 10.57
CA PHE A 93 -5.31 -4.90 10.04
C PHE A 93 -5.40 -3.89 8.89
N ASN A 94 -4.80 -2.71 9.02
CA ASN A 94 -4.89 -1.59 8.08
C ASN A 94 -6.30 -0.97 7.95
N ILE A 95 -7.18 -1.22 8.89
CA ILE A 95 -8.60 -0.82 8.82
C ILE A 95 -8.83 0.69 8.73
N LEU A 96 -7.92 1.49 9.30
CA LEU A 96 -8.06 2.94 9.31
C LEU A 96 -7.96 3.56 7.91
N LYS A 97 -7.20 2.93 7.00
CA LYS A 97 -6.98 3.44 5.66
C LYS A 97 -7.94 2.88 4.63
N PHE A 98 -8.48 1.69 4.86
CA PHE A 98 -9.27 0.99 3.87
C PHE A 98 -10.62 0.48 4.40
N ASP A 99 -10.63 -0.51 5.31
CA ASP A 99 -11.86 -1.23 5.66
C ASP A 99 -12.90 -0.34 6.33
N VAL A 100 -12.51 0.52 7.28
CA VAL A 100 -13.46 1.45 7.93
C VAL A 100 -14.04 2.44 6.93
N PRO A 101 -13.24 3.16 6.13
CA PRO A 101 -13.77 4.03 5.07
C PRO A 101 -14.72 3.31 4.09
N MET A 102 -14.35 2.13 3.60
CA MET A 102 -15.17 1.33 2.69
C MET A 102 -16.49 0.89 3.33
N LEU A 103 -16.42 0.39 4.55
CA LEU A 103 -17.62 -0.05 5.30
C LEU A 103 -18.59 1.10 5.55
N VAL A 104 -18.07 2.27 5.95
CA VAL A 104 -18.89 3.48 6.17
C VAL A 104 -19.57 3.90 4.88
N GLU A 105 -18.82 3.93 3.78
CA GLU A 105 -19.34 4.29 2.46
C GLU A 105 -20.45 3.33 2.01
N GLU A 106 -20.30 2.05 2.22
CA GLU A 106 -21.31 1.04 1.88
C GLU A 106 -22.57 1.15 2.76
N PHE A 107 -22.43 1.45 4.06
CA PHE A 107 -23.58 1.74 4.91
C PHE A 107 -24.35 2.99 4.46
N LEU A 108 -23.63 4.06 4.09
CA LEU A 108 -24.25 5.28 3.55
C LEU A 108 -25.00 4.99 2.25
N ARG A 109 -24.43 4.22 1.33
CA ARG A 109 -25.08 3.79 0.09
C ARG A 109 -26.31 2.93 0.35
N ALA A 110 -26.25 2.08 1.37
CA ALA A 110 -27.39 1.26 1.79
C ALA A 110 -28.50 2.07 2.47
N GLY A 111 -28.26 3.33 2.82
CA GLY A 111 -29.19 4.16 3.59
C GLY A 111 -29.35 3.68 5.04
N VAL A 112 -28.32 3.04 5.60
CA VAL A 112 -28.29 2.53 6.96
C VAL A 112 -27.32 3.38 7.80
N GLU A 113 -27.80 3.89 8.92
CA GLU A 113 -26.97 4.67 9.83
C GLU A 113 -25.92 3.78 10.50
N PHE A 114 -24.66 4.19 10.43
CA PHE A 114 -23.55 3.54 11.09
C PHE A 114 -22.61 4.60 11.68
N ASP A 115 -22.85 4.96 12.95
CA ASP A 115 -22.00 5.92 13.67
C ASP A 115 -20.74 5.25 14.17
N TYR A 116 -19.61 5.56 13.52
CA TYR A 116 -18.27 5.13 13.94
C TYR A 116 -17.54 6.19 14.78
N SER A 117 -18.06 7.43 14.87
CA SER A 117 -17.37 8.57 15.51
C SER A 117 -17.07 8.38 16.99
N ARG A 118 -17.90 7.57 17.67
CA ARG A 118 -17.76 7.25 19.09
C ARG A 118 -17.07 5.91 19.35
N LYS A 119 -16.73 5.17 18.30
CA LYS A 119 -16.05 3.87 18.41
C LYS A 119 -14.54 4.07 18.47
N LYS A 120 -13.87 3.26 19.29
CA LYS A 120 -12.41 3.15 19.22
C LYS A 120 -12.06 2.27 18.04
N LEU A 121 -11.06 2.72 17.26
CA LEU A 121 -10.56 2.02 16.09
C LEU A 121 -9.16 1.51 16.42
N ILE A 122 -9.00 0.20 16.52
CA ILE A 122 -7.73 -0.46 16.85
C ILE A 122 -7.15 -1.10 15.61
N ASP A 123 -6.07 -0.54 15.10
CA ASP A 123 -5.37 -1.02 13.91
C ASP A 123 -4.11 -1.80 14.29
N ALA A 124 -4.15 -3.12 14.09
CA ALA A 124 -3.04 -4.00 14.44
C ALA A 124 -1.80 -3.74 13.56
N GLN A 125 -1.97 -3.33 12.29
CA GLN A 125 -0.85 -2.94 11.44
C GLN A 125 -0.13 -1.70 12.01
N LYS A 126 -0.88 -0.74 12.52
CA LYS A 126 -0.29 0.46 13.13
C LYS A 126 0.53 0.10 14.37
N ILE A 127 0.02 -0.81 15.21
CA ILE A 127 0.78 -1.30 16.37
C ILE A 127 2.04 -2.02 15.90
N PHE A 128 1.94 -2.90 14.90
CA PHE A 128 3.10 -3.57 14.29
C PHE A 128 4.15 -2.56 13.81
N HIS A 129 3.75 -1.53 13.06
CA HIS A 129 4.67 -0.52 12.55
C HIS A 129 5.27 0.39 13.64
N LEU A 130 4.59 0.56 14.78
CA LEU A 130 5.13 1.31 15.93
C LEU A 130 6.18 0.49 16.70
N MET A 131 5.98 -0.82 16.81
CA MET A 131 6.83 -1.70 17.60
C MET A 131 7.99 -2.28 16.78
N GLU A 132 7.73 -2.67 15.52
CA GLU A 132 8.72 -3.23 14.60
C GLU A 132 9.30 -2.13 13.70
N LYS A 133 10.34 -1.50 14.18
CA LYS A 133 11.02 -0.39 13.49
C LYS A 133 11.70 -0.87 12.22
N ARG A 134 11.56 -0.11 11.14
CA ARG A 134 12.28 -0.31 9.86
C ARG A 134 13.47 0.64 9.75
N SER A 135 14.32 0.66 10.80
CA SER A 135 15.56 1.43 10.85
C SER A 135 16.76 0.54 10.57
N LEU A 136 17.90 1.16 10.26
CA LEU A 136 19.17 0.43 10.11
C LEU A 136 19.50 -0.38 11.38
N SER A 137 19.33 0.21 12.58
CA SER A 137 19.56 -0.49 13.84
C SER A 137 18.68 -1.72 14.02
N ALA A 138 17.39 -1.65 13.61
CA ALA A 138 16.49 -2.80 13.65
C ALA A 138 16.91 -3.86 12.63
N ALA A 139 17.30 -3.47 11.42
CA ALA A 139 17.81 -4.39 10.40
C ALA A 139 19.12 -5.05 10.87
N PHE A 140 20.04 -4.28 11.43
CA PHE A 140 21.31 -4.80 11.95
C PHE A 140 21.07 -5.83 13.07
N LYS A 141 20.17 -5.53 14.01
CA LYS A 141 19.80 -6.48 15.06
C LYS A 141 19.16 -7.76 14.48
N PHE A 142 18.28 -7.62 13.50
CA PHE A 142 17.57 -8.76 12.89
C PHE A 142 18.49 -9.67 12.06
N TYR A 143 19.39 -9.08 11.27
CA TYR A 143 20.26 -9.83 10.37
C TYR A 143 21.57 -10.26 11.02
N CYS A 144 22.17 -9.40 11.85
CA CYS A 144 23.49 -9.63 12.45
C CYS A 144 23.41 -10.10 13.91
N GLY A 145 22.22 -10.09 14.54
CA GLY A 145 22.02 -10.56 15.92
C GLY A 145 22.65 -9.67 17.00
N LYS A 146 23.05 -8.43 16.65
CA LYS A 146 23.77 -7.50 17.52
C LYS A 146 23.04 -6.17 17.61
N ASP A 147 23.19 -5.46 18.72
CA ASP A 147 22.78 -4.05 18.82
C ASP A 147 23.87 -3.14 18.24
N MET A 148 23.45 -2.07 17.56
CA MET A 148 24.40 -1.06 17.05
C MET A 148 24.95 -0.24 18.21
N THR A 149 26.27 -0.11 18.27
CA THR A 149 26.99 0.89 19.07
C THR A 149 27.25 2.11 18.19
N ASP A 150 27.21 3.31 18.77
CA ASP A 150 27.49 4.59 18.08
C ASP A 150 26.60 4.89 16.87
N ALA A 151 25.32 4.51 16.93
CA ALA A 151 24.31 4.88 15.94
C ALA A 151 24.31 6.42 15.73
N HIS A 152 24.17 6.84 14.44
CA HIS A 152 24.27 8.22 13.95
C HIS A 152 25.71 8.72 13.70
N SER A 153 26.72 7.86 13.75
CA SER A 153 28.02 8.09 13.11
C SER A 153 27.95 7.56 11.67
N ALA A 154 28.31 8.39 10.69
CA ALA A 154 28.30 7.97 9.28
C ALA A 154 29.17 6.74 9.02
N GLU A 155 30.29 6.61 9.71
CA GLU A 155 31.19 5.45 9.60
C GLU A 155 30.54 4.19 10.15
N ALA A 156 29.98 4.25 11.38
CA ALA A 156 29.30 3.13 12.01
C ALA A 156 28.04 2.70 11.23
N ASP A 157 27.25 3.65 10.74
CA ASP A 157 26.06 3.39 9.94
C ASP A 157 26.42 2.77 8.59
N THR A 158 27.53 3.20 7.96
CA THR A 158 28.03 2.61 6.70
C THR A 158 28.50 1.17 6.93
N GLN A 159 29.28 0.91 8.01
CA GLN A 159 29.70 -0.45 8.35
C GLN A 159 28.51 -1.36 8.65
N ALA A 160 27.55 -0.88 9.44
CA ALA A 160 26.31 -1.64 9.72
C ALA A 160 25.51 -1.95 8.43
N THR A 161 25.47 -1.01 7.48
CA THR A 161 24.81 -1.23 6.18
C THR A 161 25.50 -2.34 5.38
N LEU A 162 26.84 -2.35 5.36
CA LEU A 162 27.62 -3.41 4.71
C LEU A 162 27.35 -4.78 5.33
N ASP A 163 27.38 -4.86 6.65
CA ASP A 163 27.15 -6.10 7.40
C ASP A 163 25.72 -6.64 7.17
N VAL A 164 24.73 -5.75 7.15
CA VAL A 164 23.34 -6.07 6.84
C VAL A 164 23.22 -6.65 5.42
N LEU A 165 23.86 -6.02 4.43
CA LEU A 165 23.80 -6.52 3.04
C LEU A 165 24.46 -7.90 2.92
N TYR A 166 25.59 -8.14 3.55
CA TYR A 166 26.23 -9.46 3.58
C TYR A 166 25.31 -10.51 4.18
N ALA A 167 24.73 -10.22 5.35
CA ALA A 167 23.81 -11.15 6.01
C ALA A 167 22.51 -11.38 5.22
N GLN A 168 22.03 -10.37 4.48
CA GLN A 168 20.88 -10.54 3.58
C GLN A 168 21.22 -11.47 2.41
N ILE A 169 22.36 -11.29 1.78
CA ILE A 169 22.80 -12.16 0.67
C ILE A 169 22.98 -13.58 1.19
N GLU A 170 23.69 -13.78 2.29
CA GLU A 170 23.90 -15.12 2.89
C GLU A 170 22.57 -15.82 3.22
N ARG A 171 21.61 -15.09 3.79
CA ARG A 171 20.32 -15.62 4.21
C ARG A 171 19.38 -15.95 3.07
N TYR A 172 19.39 -15.15 1.99
CA TYR A 172 18.39 -15.19 0.94
C TYR A 172 18.93 -15.63 -0.43
N GLU A 173 20.21 -15.95 -0.54
CA GLU A 173 20.78 -16.36 -1.82
C GLU A 173 19.98 -17.51 -2.47
N ASN A 174 19.66 -17.34 -3.75
CA ASN A 174 18.83 -18.23 -4.57
C ASN A 174 17.36 -18.32 -4.14
N GLN A 175 16.87 -17.49 -3.22
CA GLN A 175 15.45 -17.42 -2.90
C GLN A 175 14.70 -16.55 -3.88
N ASP A 176 13.49 -16.98 -4.23
CA ASP A 176 12.57 -16.20 -5.06
C ASP A 176 12.05 -14.99 -4.32
N VAL A 177 12.02 -13.86 -5.01
CA VAL A 177 11.37 -12.62 -4.55
C VAL A 177 10.01 -12.51 -5.22
N THR A 178 8.99 -12.31 -4.42
CA THR A 178 7.61 -12.11 -4.90
C THR A 178 7.12 -10.71 -4.55
N ASP A 179 6.23 -10.17 -5.37
CA ASP A 179 5.49 -8.95 -5.04
C ASP A 179 4.39 -9.21 -3.99
N GLY A 180 3.63 -8.16 -3.63
CA GLY A 180 2.54 -8.25 -2.66
C GLY A 180 1.38 -9.17 -3.10
N LEU A 181 1.33 -9.57 -4.37
CA LEU A 181 0.35 -10.49 -4.95
C LEU A 181 0.88 -11.93 -5.09
N GLY A 182 2.11 -12.19 -4.60
CA GLY A 182 2.75 -13.49 -4.72
C GLY A 182 3.37 -13.79 -6.08
N LYS A 183 3.36 -12.84 -7.04
CA LYS A 183 3.99 -13.00 -8.34
C LYS A 183 5.50 -12.88 -8.21
N LYS A 184 6.23 -13.83 -8.78
CA LYS A 184 7.70 -13.80 -8.80
C LYS A 184 8.21 -12.61 -9.62
N ILE A 185 9.04 -11.77 -9.00
CA ILE A 185 9.67 -10.59 -9.60
C ILE A 185 11.18 -10.75 -9.75
N GLY A 186 11.78 -11.76 -9.14
CA GLY A 186 13.20 -12.05 -9.29
C GLY A 186 13.70 -13.13 -8.34
N VAL A 187 15.03 -13.21 -8.21
CA VAL A 187 15.75 -14.12 -7.30
C VAL A 187 16.89 -13.34 -6.68
N ILE A 188 17.11 -13.49 -5.37
CA ILE A 188 18.29 -12.89 -4.73
C ILE A 188 19.54 -13.66 -5.19
N LYS A 189 20.52 -12.94 -5.69
CA LYS A 189 21.85 -13.48 -6.05
C LYS A 189 22.94 -12.54 -5.58
N ASN A 190 24.09 -13.07 -5.26
CA ASN A 190 25.30 -12.26 -5.04
C ASN A 190 25.85 -11.73 -6.37
N ASP A 191 25.05 -10.89 -7.02
CA ASP A 191 25.32 -10.26 -8.30
C ASP A 191 24.73 -8.85 -8.29
N MET A 192 25.57 -7.85 -8.50
CA MET A 192 25.17 -6.43 -8.37
C MET A 192 24.16 -6.01 -9.43
N GLU A 193 24.17 -6.57 -10.63
CA GLU A 193 23.17 -6.29 -11.67
C GLU A 193 21.78 -6.83 -11.27
N VAL A 194 21.76 -8.04 -10.69
CA VAL A 194 20.53 -8.65 -10.21
C VAL A 194 19.97 -7.87 -9.02
N LEU A 195 20.79 -7.57 -8.03
CA LEU A 195 20.40 -6.78 -6.85
C LEU A 195 19.94 -5.38 -7.25
N HIS A 196 20.66 -4.73 -8.18
CA HIS A 196 20.25 -3.43 -8.71
C HIS A 196 18.86 -3.49 -9.35
N LYS A 197 18.58 -4.47 -10.21
CA LYS A 197 17.26 -4.61 -10.86
C LYS A 197 16.13 -4.84 -9.85
N LEU A 198 16.38 -5.59 -8.78
CA LEU A 198 15.39 -5.84 -7.72
C LEU A 198 15.11 -4.61 -6.85
N THR A 199 16.10 -3.73 -6.70
CA THR A 199 16.01 -2.53 -5.85
C THR A 199 15.85 -1.24 -6.65
N ALA A 200 15.99 -1.28 -7.97
CA ALA A 200 15.81 -0.13 -8.83
C ALA A 200 14.39 0.40 -8.74
N SER A 201 14.27 1.70 -8.80
CA SER A 201 13.00 2.40 -8.95
C SER A 201 12.88 2.95 -10.37
N ASP A 202 11.64 3.13 -10.85
CA ASP A 202 11.38 3.76 -12.15
C ASP A 202 11.66 5.26 -12.16
N LEU A 203 12.36 5.77 -11.15
CA LEU A 203 12.71 7.18 -11.03
C LEU A 203 13.67 7.61 -12.14
N VAL A 204 13.37 8.76 -12.74
CA VAL A 204 14.23 9.43 -13.73
C VAL A 204 15.20 10.37 -13.03
N ASP A 205 14.74 11.03 -11.96
CA ASP A 205 15.55 11.88 -11.07
C ASP A 205 15.44 11.43 -9.63
N LEU A 206 16.48 11.67 -8.84
CA LEU A 206 16.58 11.19 -7.45
C LEU A 206 15.52 11.78 -6.51
N ALA A 207 14.96 12.94 -6.85
CA ALA A 207 13.87 13.55 -6.08
C ALA A 207 12.48 13.01 -6.44
N GLY A 208 12.38 12.08 -7.40
CA GLY A 208 11.13 11.46 -7.81
C GLY A 208 10.12 12.43 -8.46
N ARG A 209 10.60 13.53 -9.03
CA ARG A 209 9.77 14.48 -9.78
C ARG A 209 9.40 13.94 -11.15
N MET A 210 10.20 13.02 -11.64
CA MET A 210 9.96 12.31 -12.90
C MET A 210 10.14 10.81 -12.69
N THR A 211 9.31 10.03 -13.38
CA THR A 211 9.38 8.56 -13.38
C THR A 211 9.25 8.04 -14.81
N ARG A 212 9.52 6.75 -15.04
CA ARG A 212 9.24 6.10 -16.31
C ARG A 212 7.85 5.46 -16.27
N ASN A 213 7.11 5.60 -17.34
CA ASN A 213 5.87 4.84 -17.51
C ASN A 213 6.17 3.41 -17.99
N GLU A 214 5.15 2.58 -18.16
CA GLU A 214 5.25 1.19 -18.63
C GLU A 214 6.01 1.03 -19.97
N LYS A 215 6.07 2.08 -20.78
CA LYS A 215 6.81 2.13 -22.06
C LYS A 215 8.23 2.67 -21.90
N GLY A 216 8.70 2.89 -20.66
CA GLY A 216 10.01 3.45 -20.36
C GLY A 216 10.16 4.94 -20.65
N VAL A 217 9.06 5.65 -21.01
CA VAL A 217 9.09 7.07 -21.35
C VAL A 217 9.09 7.91 -20.07
N PRO A 218 9.99 8.92 -19.94
CA PRO A 218 9.98 9.86 -18.81
C PRO A 218 8.67 10.65 -18.77
N VAL A 219 7.99 10.60 -17.62
CA VAL A 219 6.76 11.34 -17.33
C VAL A 219 6.92 12.14 -16.04
N PHE A 220 6.20 13.24 -15.91
CA PHE A 220 6.13 13.97 -14.64
C PHE A 220 5.39 13.15 -13.59
N ASN A 221 5.88 13.18 -12.35
CA ASN A 221 5.26 12.47 -11.22
C ASN A 221 4.60 13.43 -10.21
N PHE A 222 4.39 14.69 -10.56
CA PHE A 222 3.79 15.70 -9.69
C PHE A 222 3.02 16.77 -10.47
N GLY A 223 2.23 17.56 -9.72
CA GLY A 223 1.56 18.76 -10.21
C GLY A 223 0.54 18.51 -11.34
N LYS A 224 0.21 19.58 -12.07
CA LYS A 224 -0.81 19.56 -13.14
C LYS A 224 -0.46 18.68 -14.35
N HIS A 225 0.82 18.34 -14.50
CA HIS A 225 1.31 17.48 -15.59
C HIS A 225 1.65 16.05 -15.15
N LYS A 226 1.20 15.62 -13.97
CA LYS A 226 1.43 14.25 -13.51
C LYS A 226 1.00 13.23 -14.58
N ASN A 227 1.84 12.22 -14.81
CA ASN A 227 1.71 11.15 -15.79
C ASN A 227 1.82 11.60 -17.27
N LYS A 228 2.05 12.88 -17.56
CA LYS A 228 2.29 13.34 -18.94
C LYS A 228 3.78 13.20 -19.32
N PRO A 229 4.10 12.77 -20.57
CA PRO A 229 5.47 12.72 -21.05
C PRO A 229 6.16 14.08 -20.96
N VAL A 230 7.39 14.12 -20.43
CA VAL A 230 8.14 15.37 -20.21
C VAL A 230 8.35 16.13 -21.50
N LEU A 231 8.76 15.45 -22.57
CA LEU A 231 8.95 16.09 -23.89
C LEU A 231 7.66 16.63 -24.50
N GLN A 232 6.52 15.98 -24.25
CA GLN A 232 5.23 16.48 -24.70
C GLN A 232 4.87 17.79 -24.00
N VAL A 233 5.03 17.83 -22.68
CA VAL A 233 4.77 19.05 -21.90
C VAL A 233 5.66 20.19 -22.37
N PHE A 234 6.94 19.95 -22.64
CA PHE A 234 7.85 21.00 -23.13
C PHE A 234 7.51 21.51 -24.54
N LYS A 235 6.83 20.70 -25.36
CA LYS A 235 6.32 21.15 -26.67
C LYS A 235 5.04 21.96 -26.53
N GLU A 236 4.14 21.55 -25.66
CA GLU A 236 2.83 22.20 -25.44
C GLU A 236 2.96 23.47 -24.59
N GLU A 237 3.86 23.47 -23.59
CA GLU A 237 4.08 24.55 -22.65
C GLU A 237 5.60 24.78 -22.42
N PRO A 238 6.31 25.43 -23.38
CA PRO A 238 7.76 25.64 -23.26
C PRO A 238 8.22 26.36 -22.00
N ALA A 239 7.41 27.31 -21.51
CA ALA A 239 7.66 28.07 -20.27
C ALA A 239 7.73 27.15 -19.01
N TYR A 240 7.17 25.94 -19.07
CA TYR A 240 7.22 25.02 -17.93
C TYR A 240 8.63 24.53 -17.63
N TYR A 241 9.46 24.35 -18.69
CA TYR A 241 10.88 24.04 -18.52
C TYR A 241 11.61 25.16 -17.77
N ASP A 242 11.42 26.42 -18.20
CA ASP A 242 12.09 27.57 -17.59
C ASP A 242 11.63 27.78 -16.15
N TRP A 243 10.35 27.55 -15.88
CA TRP A 243 9.80 27.59 -14.53
C TRP A 243 10.46 26.56 -13.61
N MET A 244 10.67 25.33 -14.09
CA MET A 244 11.37 24.31 -13.30
C MET A 244 12.87 24.61 -13.14
N MET A 245 13.53 25.14 -14.16
CA MET A 245 14.95 25.50 -14.08
C MET A 245 15.20 26.65 -13.11
N ASN A 246 14.29 27.62 -13.00
CA ASN A 246 14.40 28.76 -12.11
C ASN A 246 13.78 28.50 -10.71
N GLY A 247 12.93 27.48 -10.57
CA GLY A 247 12.28 27.11 -9.33
C GLY A 247 13.19 26.37 -8.34
N ASP A 248 12.68 26.13 -7.14
CA ASP A 248 13.37 25.38 -6.08
C ASP A 248 13.27 23.86 -6.34
N PHE A 249 14.01 23.38 -7.35
CA PHE A 249 14.15 21.97 -7.67
C PHE A 249 15.62 21.54 -7.50
N PRO A 250 15.86 20.26 -7.07
CA PRO A 250 17.21 19.72 -6.98
C PRO A 250 17.99 19.82 -8.30
N MET A 251 19.30 19.99 -8.19
CA MET A 251 20.18 20.10 -9.38
C MET A 251 20.12 18.86 -10.26
N ASP A 252 19.96 17.66 -9.67
CA ASP A 252 19.79 16.42 -10.45
C ASP A 252 18.49 16.48 -11.29
N THR A 253 17.37 16.92 -10.70
CA THR A 253 16.11 17.12 -11.46
C THR A 253 16.32 18.06 -12.63
N LYS A 254 16.95 19.22 -12.42
CA LYS A 254 17.25 20.20 -13.47
C LYS A 254 18.16 19.63 -14.57
N ARG A 255 19.19 18.88 -14.16
CA ARG A 255 20.08 18.18 -15.10
C ARG A 255 19.30 17.17 -15.97
N ARG A 256 18.49 16.31 -15.36
CA ARG A 256 17.68 15.33 -16.08
C ARG A 256 16.68 15.97 -17.04
N LEU A 257 16.03 17.08 -16.64
CA LEU A 257 15.16 17.87 -17.54
C LEU A 257 15.91 18.38 -18.77
N THR A 258 17.14 18.88 -18.57
CA THR A 258 18.00 19.36 -19.65
C THR A 258 18.40 18.22 -20.60
N GLU A 259 18.83 17.08 -20.07
CA GLU A 259 19.17 15.88 -20.85
C GLU A 259 17.97 15.40 -21.69
N ILE A 260 16.78 15.33 -21.11
CA ILE A 260 15.56 14.95 -21.81
C ILE A 260 15.20 15.98 -22.91
N LYS A 261 15.28 17.28 -22.61
CA LYS A 261 15.02 18.33 -23.61
C LYS A 261 15.97 18.25 -24.79
N LEU A 262 17.27 18.05 -24.56
CA LEU A 262 18.29 17.93 -25.61
C LEU A 262 18.09 16.66 -26.44
N SER A 263 17.76 15.52 -25.81
CA SER A 263 17.48 14.27 -26.56
C SER A 263 16.29 14.43 -27.52
N GLY A 264 15.27 15.20 -27.13
CA GLY A 264 14.13 15.51 -27.99
C GLY A 264 14.47 16.43 -29.18
N LEU A 265 15.57 17.17 -29.10
CA LEU A 265 16.08 18.01 -30.21
C LEU A 265 16.97 17.20 -31.20
N MET A 266 17.70 16.20 -30.68
CA MET A 266 18.61 15.35 -31.47
C MET A 266 17.88 14.21 -32.20
N GLY A 267 16.67 13.87 -31.83
CA GLY A 267 15.84 12.83 -32.46
C GLY A 267 14.99 13.34 -33.62
N ARG A 268 15.37 14.49 -34.24
CA ARG A 268 14.77 15.03 -35.47
C ARG A 268 15.66 14.81 -36.64
#